data_929945ca719470fe5ae6a26ef35f4fd3
#
_entry.id   929945ca719470fe5ae6a26ef35f4fd3
#
_cell.length_a   1.000
_cell.length_b   1.000
_cell.length_c   1.000
_cell.angle_alpha   90.00
_cell.angle_beta   90.00
_cell.angle_gamma   90.00
#
_symmetry.space_group_name_H-M   'P 1'
#
loop_
_entity.id
_entity.type
_entity.pdbx_description
1 polymer ?
#
loop_
_entity_poly.entity_id
_entity_poly.type
_entity_poly.pdbx_seq_one_letter_code
_entity_poly.pdbx_strand_id
1 'polypeptide(L)'
;MAFDGITIANIVHDLNNTILGGRLYKIAEPENDELLLTIKANSGQYRLVLSANASLPLAYMTKDNKPSPQLAPNFVMFLRKHINNGRIISITQPAFERIIDIEIEHLDELGDLCRKHLITEFMGKHSNIILCDDNNTILDSIKHVSAQISSVREVLPGREYFIPNTSNKHNPMNMDFNTFNENILSQPKTTAKALSSAYTGISTCISEEVCHRAHIDSAKPANCLSSAESIALFEAFNAIIDDVANGSFSPNIVYYNGAPADFAAISLTMYDKSESYTSISECLIGYYHEKEVRTRIHQKSTDIRRIITTHLERSYKKLDIQEKQLKDTEKRDKYRVYGELINTYGYNIEAGAKSFTALNYYTNKEISIPLDDTLTPIENANKYFARYNKLKRTYEAGVRLIEEIKDEIMYLESIINALDIATTENDLNNIKEELIITGYIKKNSKSKSKDNKNNKPLHYISSDGFDMYVGKNNLQNDELTFKFASNSDWWFHAKQMPGSHVIVKTNGKELPDRTFEEAAALAAYYSKGRDLDKVEVDYVLKKEVKKPAAAQP
;
A
#
# COMPACT_ATOMS: atom_id res chain seq x y z
N MET A 1 -14.14 -9.34 6.03
CA MET A 1 -12.93 -10.09 5.66
C MET A 1 -13.38 -11.15 4.68
N ALA A 2 -12.79 -11.15 3.49
CA ALA A 2 -13.09 -12.16 2.45
C ALA A 2 -12.74 -13.61 2.83
N PHE A 3 -11.80 -13.81 3.77
CA PHE A 3 -11.46 -15.13 4.30
C PHE A 3 -12.48 -15.56 5.36
N ASP A 4 -13.61 -16.05 4.90
CA ASP A 4 -14.80 -16.39 5.69
C ASP A 4 -15.05 -17.92 5.75
N GLY A 5 -16.19 -18.34 6.33
CA GLY A 5 -16.53 -19.75 6.47
C GLY A 5 -16.76 -20.46 5.13
N ILE A 6 -17.28 -19.78 4.11
CA ILE A 6 -17.47 -20.34 2.78
C ILE A 6 -16.11 -20.58 2.09
N THR A 7 -15.18 -19.65 2.26
CA THR A 7 -13.79 -19.81 1.78
C THR A 7 -13.12 -21.01 2.45
N ILE A 8 -13.28 -21.17 3.78
CA ILE A 8 -12.75 -22.35 4.50
C ILE A 8 -13.40 -23.64 4.00
N ALA A 9 -14.71 -23.65 3.76
CA ALA A 9 -15.43 -24.81 3.22
C ALA A 9 -14.83 -25.25 1.87
N ASN A 10 -14.55 -24.30 0.98
CA ASN A 10 -13.90 -24.60 -0.30
C ASN A 10 -12.47 -25.12 -0.10
N ILE A 11 -11.67 -24.54 0.81
CA ILE A 11 -10.33 -25.04 1.11
C ILE A 11 -10.41 -26.49 1.61
N VAL A 12 -11.29 -26.78 2.57
CA VAL A 12 -11.49 -28.13 3.11
C VAL A 12 -11.92 -29.09 2.02
N HIS A 13 -12.82 -28.69 1.12
CA HIS A 13 -13.23 -29.49 -0.04
C HIS A 13 -12.03 -29.81 -0.95
N ASP A 14 -11.22 -28.82 -1.33
CA ASP A 14 -10.06 -29.00 -2.19
C ASP A 14 -8.99 -29.88 -1.51
N LEU A 15 -8.77 -29.71 -0.19
CA LEU A 15 -7.82 -30.52 0.57
C LEU A 15 -8.27 -31.99 0.65
N ASN A 16 -9.56 -32.25 0.90
CA ASN A 16 -10.11 -33.62 0.90
C ASN A 16 -9.93 -34.30 -0.46
N ASN A 17 -10.12 -33.57 -1.56
CA ASN A 17 -9.95 -34.12 -2.91
C ASN A 17 -8.50 -34.36 -3.31
N THR A 18 -7.52 -33.73 -2.61
CA THR A 18 -6.10 -33.76 -3.05
C THR A 18 -5.17 -34.47 -2.09
N ILE A 19 -5.28 -34.23 -0.78
CA ILE A 19 -4.30 -34.71 0.22
C ILE A 19 -4.87 -35.67 1.25
N LEU A 20 -6.16 -35.98 1.24
CA LEU A 20 -6.75 -36.99 2.13
C LEU A 20 -6.07 -38.35 1.90
N GLY A 21 -5.73 -39.05 2.96
CA GLY A 21 -4.97 -40.31 2.90
C GLY A 21 -3.46 -40.15 2.68
N GLY A 22 -3.00 -38.92 2.38
CA GLY A 22 -1.59 -38.60 2.21
C GLY A 22 -0.79 -38.64 3.52
N ARG A 23 0.54 -38.71 3.40
CA ARG A 23 1.48 -38.73 4.54
C ARG A 23 2.25 -37.42 4.65
N LEU A 24 2.39 -36.90 5.87
CA LEU A 24 3.22 -35.73 6.18
C LEU A 24 4.69 -36.07 6.01
N TYR A 25 5.29 -35.64 4.91
CA TYR A 25 6.69 -35.94 4.59
C TYR A 25 7.67 -34.94 5.19
N LYS A 26 7.31 -33.64 5.23
CA LYS A 26 8.17 -32.59 5.78
C LYS A 26 7.31 -31.51 6.44
N ILE A 27 7.75 -31.05 7.61
CA ILE A 27 7.14 -29.94 8.36
C ILE A 27 8.21 -28.85 8.50
N ALA A 28 7.88 -27.62 8.11
CA ALA A 28 8.76 -26.46 8.18
C ALA A 28 7.99 -25.22 8.62
N GLU A 29 8.68 -24.23 9.19
CA GLU A 29 8.17 -22.90 9.54
C GLU A 29 9.07 -21.88 8.84
N PRO A 30 8.72 -21.47 7.59
CA PRO A 30 9.51 -20.54 6.80
C PRO A 30 9.55 -19.13 7.40
N GLU A 31 8.44 -18.68 7.95
CA GLU A 31 8.27 -17.40 8.63
C GLU A 31 7.57 -17.63 9.98
N ASN A 32 7.72 -16.68 10.90
CA ASN A 32 7.02 -16.73 12.18
C ASN A 32 5.52 -16.86 11.95
N ASP A 33 4.86 -17.70 12.72
CA ASP A 33 3.41 -17.97 12.66
C ASP A 33 2.94 -18.65 11.35
N GLU A 34 3.84 -19.24 10.54
CA GLU A 34 3.51 -19.92 9.28
C GLU A 34 4.09 -21.33 9.23
N LEU A 35 3.27 -22.35 8.98
CA LEU A 35 3.70 -23.71 8.70
C LEU A 35 3.63 -24.02 7.20
N LEU A 36 4.65 -24.72 6.70
CA LEU A 36 4.68 -25.34 5.38
C LEU A 36 4.74 -26.85 5.52
N LEU A 37 3.63 -27.51 5.24
CA LEU A 37 3.51 -28.96 5.26
C LEU A 37 3.74 -29.52 3.86
N THR A 38 4.70 -30.44 3.70
CA THR A 38 4.87 -31.20 2.47
C THR A 38 4.22 -32.57 2.65
N ILE A 39 3.26 -32.89 1.79
CA ILE A 39 2.42 -34.09 1.89
C ILE A 39 2.64 -34.93 0.63
N LYS A 40 2.85 -36.23 0.82
CA LYS A 40 2.89 -37.22 -0.26
C LYS A 40 1.57 -37.97 -0.30
N ALA A 41 0.78 -37.75 -1.34
CA ALA A 41 -0.44 -38.48 -1.64
C ALA A 41 -0.24 -39.38 -2.86
N ASN A 42 -1.19 -40.26 -3.17
CA ASN A 42 -1.11 -41.17 -4.31
C ASN A 42 -1.00 -40.41 -5.65
N SER A 43 -1.62 -39.22 -5.73
CA SER A 43 -1.65 -38.35 -6.92
C SER A 43 -0.39 -37.49 -7.06
N GLY A 44 0.49 -37.43 -6.06
CA GLY A 44 1.71 -36.62 -6.12
C GLY A 44 2.15 -36.02 -4.80
N GLN A 45 3.05 -35.04 -4.89
CA GLN A 45 3.54 -34.28 -3.75
C GLN A 45 2.92 -32.89 -3.73
N TYR A 46 2.33 -32.54 -2.60
CA TYR A 46 1.65 -31.27 -2.36
C TYR A 46 2.30 -30.49 -1.24
N ARG A 47 2.16 -29.18 -1.27
CA ARG A 47 2.59 -28.29 -0.19
C ARG A 47 1.41 -27.46 0.28
N LEU A 48 1.11 -27.56 1.58
CA LEU A 48 0.07 -26.78 2.24
C LEU A 48 0.73 -25.73 3.15
N VAL A 49 0.38 -24.47 2.92
CA VAL A 49 0.73 -23.35 3.79
C VAL A 49 -0.43 -23.14 4.76
N LEU A 50 -0.10 -23.06 6.06
CA LEU A 50 -1.01 -22.67 7.13
C LEU A 50 -0.40 -21.46 7.83
N SER A 51 -1.06 -20.29 7.77
CA SER A 51 -0.57 -19.05 8.37
C SER A 51 -1.51 -18.60 9.49
N ALA A 52 -0.97 -18.48 10.68
CA ALA A 52 -1.63 -17.87 11.83
C ALA A 52 -1.24 -16.38 12.00
N ASN A 53 -0.71 -15.73 10.96
CA ASN A 53 -0.34 -14.32 11.00
C ASN A 53 -1.55 -13.45 11.36
N ALA A 54 -1.38 -12.49 12.27
CA ALA A 54 -2.46 -11.65 12.76
C ALA A 54 -3.11 -10.77 11.67
N SER A 55 -2.30 -10.33 10.71
CA SER A 55 -2.75 -9.47 9.61
C SER A 55 -3.21 -10.26 8.38
N LEU A 56 -2.66 -11.46 8.20
CA LEU A 56 -2.86 -12.27 7.01
C LEU A 56 -2.98 -13.77 7.35
N PRO A 57 -4.04 -14.18 8.07
CA PRO A 57 -4.28 -15.59 8.34
C PRO A 57 -4.80 -16.28 7.09
N LEU A 58 -4.11 -17.32 6.62
CA LEU A 58 -4.38 -17.99 5.35
C LEU A 58 -4.11 -19.50 5.41
N ALA A 59 -4.83 -20.26 4.58
CA ALA A 59 -4.49 -21.63 4.21
C ALA A 59 -4.61 -21.79 2.68
N TYR A 60 -3.56 -22.31 2.05
CA TYR A 60 -3.59 -22.58 0.60
C TYR A 60 -2.52 -23.60 0.20
N MET A 61 -2.78 -24.29 -0.89
CA MET A 61 -1.80 -25.17 -1.53
C MET A 61 -0.90 -24.37 -2.49
N THR A 62 0.39 -24.68 -2.51
CA THR A 62 1.38 -24.03 -3.38
C THR A 62 2.33 -25.01 -4.03
N LYS A 63 2.87 -24.63 -5.18
CA LYS A 63 4.00 -25.34 -5.83
C LYS A 63 5.35 -24.85 -5.32
N ASP A 64 5.36 -23.66 -4.71
CA ASP A 64 6.60 -23.01 -4.28
C ASP A 64 7.18 -23.65 -3.02
N ASN A 65 8.50 -23.65 -2.94
CA ASN A 65 9.23 -24.08 -1.75
C ASN A 65 9.85 -22.86 -1.10
N LYS A 66 9.33 -22.46 0.07
CA LYS A 66 9.89 -21.35 0.84
C LYS A 66 11.16 -21.81 1.56
N PRO A 67 12.22 -20.98 1.60
CA PRO A 67 13.43 -21.30 2.39
C PRO A 67 13.08 -21.37 3.88
N SER A 68 13.60 -22.37 4.57
CA SER A 68 13.41 -22.54 6.01
C SER A 68 14.59 -21.93 6.80
N PRO A 69 14.38 -21.46 8.03
CA PRO A 69 15.46 -21.03 8.92
C PRO A 69 16.49 -22.14 9.14
N GLN A 70 17.74 -21.75 9.39
CA GLN A 70 18.82 -22.75 9.68
C GLN A 70 18.56 -23.58 10.94
N LEU A 71 17.93 -22.95 11.96
CA LEU A 71 17.46 -23.61 13.17
C LEU A 71 15.95 -23.74 13.12
N ALA A 72 15.43 -24.97 13.27
CA ALA A 72 13.99 -25.20 13.31
C ALA A 72 13.39 -24.64 14.62
N PRO A 73 12.28 -23.88 14.56
CA PRO A 73 11.57 -23.42 15.76
C PRO A 73 11.06 -24.59 16.62
N ASN A 74 10.86 -24.32 17.92
CA ASN A 74 10.47 -25.35 18.88
C ASN A 74 9.18 -26.06 18.49
N PHE A 75 8.17 -25.31 18.03
CA PHE A 75 6.88 -25.90 17.63
C PHE A 75 7.03 -26.87 16.46
N VAL A 76 7.87 -26.53 15.46
CA VAL A 76 8.15 -27.46 14.34
C VAL A 76 8.88 -28.73 14.83
N MET A 77 9.83 -28.59 15.75
CA MET A 77 10.50 -29.75 16.31
C MET A 77 9.52 -30.64 17.07
N PHE A 78 8.60 -30.02 17.80
CA PHE A 78 7.53 -30.72 18.50
C PHE A 78 6.58 -31.44 17.50
N LEU A 79 6.13 -30.77 16.46
CA LEU A 79 5.29 -31.37 15.41
C LEU A 79 6.01 -32.55 14.73
N ARG A 80 7.30 -32.40 14.41
CA ARG A 80 8.10 -33.50 13.81
C ARG A 80 8.17 -34.70 14.70
N LYS A 81 8.29 -34.52 16.01
CA LYS A 81 8.29 -35.63 16.97
C LYS A 81 6.96 -36.37 17.00
N HIS A 82 5.83 -35.64 16.88
CA HIS A 82 4.50 -36.17 17.17
C HIS A 82 3.66 -36.58 15.95
N ILE A 83 3.90 -35.96 14.76
CA ILE A 83 3.06 -36.22 13.57
C ILE A 83 3.87 -36.42 12.28
N ASN A 84 5.21 -36.46 12.33
CA ASN A 84 5.98 -36.72 11.12
C ASN A 84 5.71 -38.12 10.57
N ASN A 85 5.58 -38.25 9.25
CA ASN A 85 5.13 -39.49 8.57
C ASN A 85 3.70 -39.94 8.88
N GLY A 86 2.95 -39.21 9.69
CA GLY A 86 1.54 -39.45 9.96
C GLY A 86 0.69 -39.39 8.71
N ARG A 87 -0.39 -40.18 8.70
CA ARG A 87 -1.37 -40.24 7.63
C ARG A 87 -2.54 -39.32 7.93
N ILE A 88 -2.92 -38.48 7.00
CA ILE A 88 -4.13 -37.63 7.09
C ILE A 88 -5.34 -38.52 6.89
N ILE A 89 -6.22 -38.63 7.90
CA ILE A 89 -7.40 -39.48 7.86
C ILE A 89 -8.71 -38.70 7.77
N SER A 90 -8.70 -37.44 8.19
CA SER A 90 -9.86 -36.55 8.09
C SER A 90 -9.42 -35.09 7.95
N ILE A 91 -10.20 -34.29 7.22
CA ILE A 91 -10.04 -32.83 7.15
C ILE A 91 -11.43 -32.23 7.23
N THR A 92 -11.70 -31.46 8.28
CA THR A 92 -13.04 -30.93 8.58
C THR A 92 -13.02 -29.43 8.89
N GLN A 93 -14.20 -28.81 8.77
CA GLN A 93 -14.50 -27.46 9.23
C GLN A 93 -15.52 -27.53 10.36
N PRO A 94 -15.13 -27.43 11.63
CA PRO A 94 -16.07 -27.49 12.74
C PRO A 94 -17.10 -26.34 12.72
N ALA A 95 -18.39 -26.67 12.85
CA ALA A 95 -19.51 -25.72 13.04
C ALA A 95 -19.55 -24.53 12.04
N PHE A 96 -19.02 -24.72 10.84
CA PHE A 96 -18.88 -23.66 9.82
C PHE A 96 -17.99 -22.47 10.27
N GLU A 97 -17.18 -22.68 11.31
CA GLU A 97 -16.24 -21.70 11.81
C GLU A 97 -15.04 -21.53 10.87
N ARG A 98 -14.26 -20.47 11.08
CA ARG A 98 -13.01 -20.25 10.35
C ARG A 98 -11.87 -21.08 10.94
N ILE A 99 -12.07 -22.39 10.93
CA ILE A 99 -11.19 -23.40 11.52
C ILE A 99 -11.03 -24.53 10.53
N ILE A 100 -9.80 -25.02 10.38
CA ILE A 100 -9.50 -26.27 9.69
C ILE A 100 -8.94 -27.24 10.73
N ASP A 101 -9.55 -28.40 10.87
CA ASP A 101 -9.08 -29.49 11.69
C ASP A 101 -8.59 -30.63 10.79
N ILE A 102 -7.29 -30.95 10.90
CA ILE A 102 -6.65 -32.05 10.17
C ILE A 102 -6.34 -33.15 11.16
N GLU A 103 -7.08 -34.25 11.09
CA GLU A 103 -6.85 -35.45 11.90
C GLU A 103 -5.75 -36.30 11.26
N ILE A 104 -4.74 -36.65 12.07
CA ILE A 104 -3.52 -37.33 11.64
C ILE A 104 -3.32 -38.57 12.49
N GLU A 105 -3.26 -39.71 11.83
CA GLU A 105 -2.95 -41.01 12.42
C GLU A 105 -1.45 -41.28 12.30
N HIS A 106 -0.82 -41.64 13.39
CA HIS A 106 0.59 -41.97 13.41
C HIS A 106 0.89 -43.04 14.50
N LEU A 107 2.07 -43.67 14.44
CA LEU A 107 2.56 -44.56 15.49
C LEU A 107 3.30 -43.74 16.55
N ASP A 108 3.02 -43.96 17.82
CA ASP A 108 3.75 -43.35 18.93
C ASP A 108 5.12 -43.99 19.15
N GLU A 109 5.82 -43.58 20.20
CA GLU A 109 7.18 -44.11 20.55
C GLU A 109 7.16 -45.59 20.95
N LEU A 110 6.00 -46.14 21.36
CA LEU A 110 5.81 -47.53 21.71
C LEU A 110 5.36 -48.39 20.51
N GLY A 111 5.00 -47.73 19.39
CA GLY A 111 4.50 -48.39 18.20
C GLY A 111 2.96 -48.53 18.18
N ASP A 112 2.26 -47.92 19.14
CA ASP A 112 0.82 -47.93 19.19
C ASP A 112 0.23 -46.87 18.25
N LEU A 113 -0.90 -47.21 17.61
CA LEU A 113 -1.60 -46.30 16.70
C LEU A 113 -2.33 -45.23 17.50
N CYS A 114 -1.98 -43.98 17.27
CA CYS A 114 -2.63 -42.83 17.91
C CYS A 114 -3.06 -41.77 16.89
N ARG A 115 -4.02 -40.95 17.30
CA ARG A 115 -4.56 -39.88 16.50
C ARG A 115 -4.27 -38.52 17.14
N LYS A 116 -4.07 -37.53 16.31
CA LYS A 116 -3.84 -36.15 16.71
C LYS A 116 -4.52 -35.19 15.75
N HIS A 117 -4.93 -34.06 16.27
CA HIS A 117 -5.61 -32.99 15.56
C HIS A 117 -4.68 -31.80 15.39
N LEU A 118 -4.37 -31.45 14.14
CA LEU A 118 -3.68 -30.19 13.81
C LEU A 118 -4.75 -29.17 13.44
N ILE A 119 -5.09 -28.33 14.42
CA ILE A 119 -6.19 -27.37 14.31
C ILE A 119 -5.61 -26.01 13.95
N THR A 120 -6.12 -25.39 12.88
CA THR A 120 -5.73 -24.06 12.47
C THR A 120 -6.92 -23.10 12.52
N GLU A 121 -6.79 -22.03 13.29
CA GLU A 121 -7.82 -21.01 13.49
C GLU A 121 -7.44 -19.73 12.74
N PHE A 122 -8.39 -19.18 11.95
CA PHE A 122 -8.19 -17.99 11.12
C PHE A 122 -9.02 -16.80 11.65
N MET A 123 -8.65 -16.28 12.82
CA MET A 123 -9.41 -15.26 13.56
C MET A 123 -8.64 -13.93 13.73
N GLY A 124 -7.88 -13.51 12.70
CA GLY A 124 -7.06 -12.28 12.73
C GLY A 124 -6.01 -12.34 13.84
N LYS A 125 -6.01 -11.38 14.76
CA LYS A 125 -5.06 -11.36 15.87
C LYS A 125 -5.12 -12.57 16.81
N HIS A 126 -6.23 -13.31 16.78
CA HIS A 126 -6.44 -14.53 17.57
C HIS A 126 -6.18 -15.82 16.77
N SER A 127 -5.66 -15.71 15.54
CA SER A 127 -5.29 -16.88 14.74
C SER A 127 -4.19 -17.68 15.41
N ASN A 128 -4.30 -19.02 15.35
CA ASN A 128 -3.37 -19.95 15.98
C ASN A 128 -3.27 -21.27 15.19
N ILE A 129 -2.21 -22.02 15.42
CA ILE A 129 -2.06 -23.41 14.96
C ILE A 129 -1.76 -24.24 16.19
N ILE A 130 -2.61 -25.22 16.46
CA ILE A 130 -2.66 -25.96 17.73
C ILE A 130 -2.59 -27.45 17.42
N LEU A 131 -1.77 -28.19 18.15
CA LEU A 131 -1.77 -29.65 18.11
C LEU A 131 -2.48 -30.18 19.36
N CYS A 132 -3.50 -30.99 19.15
CA CYS A 132 -4.25 -31.68 20.21
C CYS A 132 -4.11 -33.19 20.10
N ASP A 133 -4.35 -33.88 21.21
CA ASP A 133 -4.58 -35.32 21.23
C ASP A 133 -6.06 -35.66 20.88
N ASP A 134 -6.38 -36.94 20.85
CA ASP A 134 -7.71 -37.49 20.58
C ASP A 134 -8.78 -37.10 21.64
N ASN A 135 -8.34 -36.64 22.81
CA ASN A 135 -9.19 -36.15 23.89
C ASN A 135 -9.35 -34.62 23.91
N ASN A 136 -8.96 -33.93 22.83
CA ASN A 136 -8.92 -32.47 22.74
C ASN A 136 -7.97 -31.79 23.75
N THR A 137 -6.99 -32.53 24.33
CA THR A 137 -5.96 -31.89 25.16
C THR A 137 -4.91 -31.22 24.27
N ILE A 138 -4.65 -29.95 24.51
CA ILE A 138 -3.62 -29.20 23.79
C ILE A 138 -2.24 -29.77 24.15
N LEU A 139 -1.52 -30.27 23.16
CA LEU A 139 -0.16 -30.74 23.30
C LEU A 139 0.86 -29.62 23.15
N ASP A 140 0.65 -28.76 22.15
CA ASP A 140 1.42 -27.51 21.94
C ASP A 140 0.70 -26.61 20.92
N SER A 141 1.18 -25.38 20.77
CA SER A 141 0.65 -24.42 19.78
C SER A 141 1.73 -23.46 19.30
N ILE A 142 1.55 -22.91 18.07
CA ILE A 142 2.49 -21.94 17.52
C ILE A 142 2.48 -20.62 18.31
N LYS A 143 1.34 -20.29 18.96
CA LYS A 143 1.19 -19.14 19.85
C LYS A 143 0.62 -19.59 21.19
N HIS A 144 1.39 -19.42 22.24
CA HIS A 144 0.92 -19.65 23.60
C HIS A 144 0.06 -18.47 24.08
N VAL A 145 -1.15 -18.75 24.53
CA VAL A 145 -2.10 -17.74 25.04
C VAL A 145 -2.43 -18.06 26.50
N SER A 146 -1.91 -17.25 27.42
CA SER A 146 -2.19 -17.40 28.85
C SER A 146 -3.45 -16.62 29.27
N ALA A 147 -3.94 -16.85 30.50
CA ALA A 147 -5.05 -16.11 31.12
C ALA A 147 -4.79 -14.59 31.20
N GLN A 148 -3.52 -14.16 31.16
CA GLN A 148 -3.16 -12.73 31.14
C GLN A 148 -3.41 -12.09 29.76
N ILE A 149 -3.35 -12.87 28.68
CA ILE A 149 -3.53 -12.43 27.29
C ILE A 149 -4.99 -12.53 26.85
N SER A 150 -5.70 -13.57 27.30
CA SER A 150 -7.09 -13.83 26.95
C SER A 150 -7.90 -14.24 28.16
N SER A 151 -9.02 -13.53 28.39
CA SER A 151 -10.02 -13.89 29.40
C SER A 151 -11.00 -14.99 28.95
N VAL A 152 -10.99 -15.34 27.64
CA VAL A 152 -11.96 -16.29 27.07
C VAL A 152 -11.48 -17.73 27.17
N ARG A 153 -10.23 -17.98 26.80
CA ARG A 153 -9.59 -19.31 26.96
C ARG A 153 -8.08 -19.18 26.98
N GLU A 154 -7.44 -20.16 27.59
CA GLU A 154 -6.01 -20.38 27.51
C GLU A 154 -5.69 -21.34 26.36
N VAL A 155 -4.57 -21.09 25.65
CA VAL A 155 -4.01 -22.04 24.67
C VAL A 155 -2.60 -22.36 25.13
N LEU A 156 -2.50 -23.35 26.00
CA LEU A 156 -1.25 -23.81 26.64
C LEU A 156 -1.25 -25.34 26.70
N PRO A 157 -0.08 -25.99 26.69
CA PRO A 157 0.03 -27.43 26.89
C PRO A 157 -0.73 -27.93 28.13
N GLY A 158 -1.44 -29.04 27.99
CA GLY A 158 -2.24 -29.65 29.06
C GLY A 158 -3.63 -29.01 29.30
N ARG A 159 -3.99 -27.95 28.58
CA ARG A 159 -5.35 -27.38 28.61
C ARG A 159 -6.26 -28.06 27.60
N GLU A 160 -7.55 -28.07 27.90
CA GLU A 160 -8.58 -28.57 26.98
C GLU A 160 -8.80 -27.57 25.83
N TYR A 161 -8.82 -28.06 24.60
CA TYR A 161 -9.19 -27.28 23.43
C TYR A 161 -10.71 -27.23 23.30
N PHE A 162 -11.25 -26.04 23.12
CA PHE A 162 -12.64 -25.82 22.76
C PHE A 162 -12.77 -24.57 21.86
N ILE A 163 -13.81 -24.56 21.04
CA ILE A 163 -14.15 -23.39 20.22
C ILE A 163 -14.97 -22.42 21.07
N PRO A 164 -14.47 -21.20 21.33
CA PRO A 164 -15.20 -20.25 22.19
C PRO A 164 -16.51 -19.80 21.52
N ASN A 165 -17.63 -19.99 22.19
CA ASN A 165 -18.88 -19.41 21.77
C ASN A 165 -18.97 -17.94 22.25
N THR A 166 -18.29 -17.04 21.53
CA THR A 166 -18.24 -15.61 21.84
C THR A 166 -19.33 -14.79 21.15
N SER A 167 -20.03 -15.38 20.21
CA SER A 167 -21.13 -14.75 19.48
C SER A 167 -22.28 -15.77 19.37
N ASN A 168 -23.50 -15.34 19.73
CA ASN A 168 -24.71 -16.16 19.56
C ASN A 168 -25.09 -16.30 18.07
N LYS A 169 -24.15 -16.77 17.24
CA LYS A 169 -24.36 -16.99 15.81
C LYS A 169 -24.82 -18.42 15.56
N HIS A 170 -25.70 -18.57 14.59
CA HIS A 170 -26.24 -19.85 14.18
C HIS A 170 -25.41 -20.45 13.04
N ASN A 171 -25.33 -21.79 13.02
CA ASN A 171 -24.76 -22.51 11.87
C ASN A 171 -25.71 -22.39 10.67
N PRO A 172 -25.23 -21.90 9.50
CA PRO A 172 -26.11 -21.72 8.33
C PRO A 172 -26.51 -23.03 7.62
N MET A 173 -25.85 -24.15 7.92
CA MET A 173 -25.98 -25.40 7.14
C MET A 173 -27.32 -26.15 7.33
N ASN A 174 -28.05 -25.86 8.40
CA ASN A 174 -29.34 -26.56 8.67
C ASN A 174 -30.37 -25.54 9.15
N MET A 175 -31.03 -24.85 8.24
CA MET A 175 -31.91 -23.76 8.60
C MET A 175 -33.24 -23.82 7.85
N ASP A 176 -34.32 -23.68 8.59
CA ASP A 176 -35.66 -23.49 8.04
C ASP A 176 -36.01 -21.99 7.93
N PHE A 177 -37.00 -21.67 7.12
CA PHE A 177 -37.44 -20.31 6.86
C PHE A 177 -37.91 -19.56 8.13
N ASN A 178 -38.57 -20.24 9.07
CA ASN A 178 -39.08 -19.58 10.27
C ASN A 178 -37.94 -19.13 11.17
N THR A 179 -36.98 -20.02 11.42
CA THR A 179 -35.76 -19.73 12.19
C THR A 179 -34.93 -18.62 11.51
N PHE A 180 -34.83 -18.65 10.17
CA PHE A 180 -34.14 -17.56 9.42
C PHE A 180 -34.81 -16.21 9.64
N ASN A 181 -36.14 -16.16 9.51
CA ASN A 181 -36.92 -14.93 9.69
C ASN A 181 -36.79 -14.37 11.12
N GLU A 182 -36.90 -15.19 12.14
CA GLU A 182 -36.73 -14.79 13.53
C GLU A 182 -35.34 -14.20 13.76
N ASN A 183 -34.30 -14.84 13.23
CA ASN A 183 -32.91 -14.42 13.38
C ASN A 183 -32.61 -13.10 12.66
N ILE A 184 -33.26 -12.80 11.54
CA ILE A 184 -32.99 -11.61 10.72
C ILE A 184 -33.93 -10.45 11.08
N LEU A 185 -35.26 -10.67 11.09
CA LEU A 185 -36.24 -9.59 11.28
C LEU A 185 -36.25 -9.00 12.70
N SER A 186 -35.79 -9.75 13.68
CA SER A 186 -35.64 -9.26 15.06
C SER A 186 -34.53 -8.22 15.25
N GLN A 187 -33.62 -8.08 14.26
CA GLN A 187 -32.44 -7.23 14.42
C GLN A 187 -32.67 -5.80 13.89
N PRO A 188 -32.43 -4.75 14.70
CA PRO A 188 -32.49 -3.35 14.27
C PRO A 188 -31.20 -2.96 13.52
N LYS A 189 -30.86 -3.69 12.44
CA LYS A 189 -29.64 -3.51 11.64
C LYS A 189 -30.03 -3.49 10.17
N THR A 190 -29.08 -3.05 9.30
CA THR A 190 -29.23 -3.24 7.85
C THR A 190 -29.27 -4.72 7.50
N THR A 191 -29.95 -5.09 6.42
CA THR A 191 -30.16 -6.49 6.01
C THR A 191 -28.84 -7.25 5.87
N ALA A 192 -27.84 -6.67 5.19
CA ALA A 192 -26.53 -7.31 5.07
C ALA A 192 -25.84 -7.50 6.44
N LYS A 193 -25.96 -6.52 7.35
CA LYS A 193 -25.37 -6.63 8.69
C LYS A 193 -26.13 -7.60 9.59
N ALA A 194 -27.44 -7.73 9.42
CA ALA A 194 -28.25 -8.72 10.11
C ALA A 194 -27.81 -10.14 9.72
N LEU A 195 -27.66 -10.44 8.42
CA LEU A 195 -27.15 -11.71 7.91
C LEU A 195 -25.77 -12.04 8.49
N SER A 196 -24.78 -11.16 8.32
CA SER A 196 -23.42 -11.42 8.77
C SER A 196 -23.27 -11.52 10.29
N SER A 197 -24.19 -10.94 11.07
CA SER A 197 -24.20 -11.06 12.53
C SER A 197 -25.00 -12.23 13.07
N ALA A 198 -25.97 -12.76 12.31
CA ALA A 198 -26.79 -13.90 12.70
C ALA A 198 -26.10 -15.26 12.44
N TYR A 199 -25.26 -15.33 11.40
CA TYR A 199 -24.73 -16.61 10.93
C TYR A 199 -23.21 -16.71 11.02
N THR A 200 -22.75 -17.88 11.50
CA THR A 200 -21.32 -18.22 11.55
C THR A 200 -20.76 -18.34 10.13
N GLY A 201 -19.55 -17.87 9.91
CA GLY A 201 -18.84 -18.02 8.64
C GLY A 201 -19.36 -17.17 7.49
N ILE A 202 -20.39 -16.34 7.69
CA ILE A 202 -20.92 -15.43 6.67
C ILE A 202 -20.29 -14.04 6.80
N SER A 203 -19.60 -13.61 5.74
CA SER A 203 -18.98 -12.28 5.67
C SER A 203 -19.95 -11.21 5.20
N THR A 204 -19.57 -9.94 5.36
CA THR A 204 -20.35 -8.81 4.84
C THR A 204 -20.48 -8.87 3.31
N CYS A 205 -19.39 -9.23 2.61
CA CYS A 205 -19.39 -9.38 1.15
C CYS A 205 -20.42 -10.43 0.69
N ILE A 206 -20.45 -11.60 1.33
CA ILE A 206 -21.46 -12.63 1.04
C ILE A 206 -22.87 -12.14 1.37
N SER A 207 -23.04 -11.41 2.47
CA SER A 207 -24.35 -10.86 2.84
C SER A 207 -24.85 -9.82 1.82
N GLU A 208 -23.97 -9.03 1.25
CA GLU A 208 -24.27 -8.07 0.18
C GLU A 208 -24.64 -8.80 -1.12
N GLU A 209 -23.90 -9.86 -1.46
CA GLU A 209 -24.23 -10.72 -2.60
C GLU A 209 -25.59 -11.40 -2.46
N VAL A 210 -25.94 -11.89 -1.26
CA VAL A 210 -27.29 -12.44 -0.98
C VAL A 210 -28.37 -11.38 -1.20
N CYS A 211 -28.18 -10.17 -0.68
CA CYS A 211 -29.10 -9.05 -0.91
C CYS A 211 -29.22 -8.71 -2.40
N HIS A 212 -28.09 -8.69 -3.12
CA HIS A 212 -28.06 -8.43 -4.56
C HIS A 212 -28.86 -9.48 -5.35
N ARG A 213 -28.66 -10.78 -5.07
CA ARG A 213 -29.41 -11.88 -5.71
C ARG A 213 -30.90 -11.83 -5.39
N ALA A 214 -31.24 -11.39 -4.17
CA ALA A 214 -32.63 -11.20 -3.75
C ALA A 214 -33.26 -9.90 -4.28
N HIS A 215 -32.51 -9.04 -5.01
CA HIS A 215 -32.91 -7.71 -5.45
C HIS A 215 -33.37 -6.79 -4.30
N ILE A 216 -32.68 -6.86 -3.16
CA ILE A 216 -32.95 -6.07 -1.95
C ILE A 216 -31.77 -5.11 -1.73
N ASP A 217 -32.08 -3.85 -1.39
CA ASP A 217 -31.05 -2.91 -0.95
C ASP A 217 -30.42 -3.42 0.35
N SER A 218 -29.11 -3.70 0.32
CA SER A 218 -28.33 -4.20 1.46
C SER A 218 -28.35 -3.26 2.67
N ALA A 219 -28.57 -1.95 2.46
CA ALA A 219 -28.70 -0.93 3.48
C ALA A 219 -30.11 -0.83 4.09
N LYS A 220 -31.11 -1.46 3.49
CA LYS A 220 -32.48 -1.48 4.03
C LYS A 220 -32.51 -2.12 5.42
N PRO A 221 -33.22 -1.53 6.41
CA PRO A 221 -33.36 -2.15 7.73
C PRO A 221 -34.04 -3.52 7.63
N ALA A 222 -33.48 -4.53 8.29
CA ALA A 222 -33.97 -5.91 8.22
C ALA A 222 -35.42 -6.07 8.75
N ASN A 223 -35.79 -5.32 9.79
CA ASN A 223 -37.15 -5.30 10.34
C ASN A 223 -38.19 -4.58 9.46
N CYS A 224 -37.76 -3.96 8.34
CA CYS A 224 -38.64 -3.31 7.37
C CYS A 224 -38.85 -4.16 6.10
N LEU A 225 -38.33 -5.38 6.06
CA LEU A 225 -38.56 -6.30 4.95
C LEU A 225 -40.00 -6.74 4.89
N SER A 226 -40.61 -6.76 3.70
CA SER A 226 -41.91 -7.35 3.45
C SER A 226 -41.80 -8.89 3.45
N SER A 227 -42.91 -9.59 3.58
CA SER A 227 -42.92 -11.06 3.52
C SER A 227 -42.34 -11.60 2.21
N ALA A 228 -42.60 -10.94 1.08
CA ALA A 228 -42.06 -11.33 -0.22
C ALA A 228 -40.53 -11.15 -0.29
N GLU A 229 -40.01 -10.03 0.21
CA GLU A 229 -38.58 -9.77 0.28
C GLU A 229 -37.89 -10.76 1.24
N SER A 230 -38.51 -11.10 2.36
CA SER A 230 -37.95 -12.07 3.31
C SER A 230 -37.83 -13.47 2.70
N ILE A 231 -38.84 -13.90 1.92
CA ILE A 231 -38.79 -15.17 1.18
C ILE A 231 -37.68 -15.14 0.14
N ALA A 232 -37.58 -14.08 -0.68
CA ALA A 232 -36.55 -13.95 -1.69
C ALA A 232 -35.13 -13.92 -1.07
N LEU A 233 -34.98 -13.26 0.09
CA LEU A 233 -33.70 -13.24 0.83
C LEU A 233 -33.30 -14.63 1.32
N PHE A 234 -34.28 -15.40 1.87
CA PHE A 234 -34.04 -16.77 2.31
C PHE A 234 -33.68 -17.68 1.15
N GLU A 235 -34.42 -17.63 0.03
CA GLU A 235 -34.14 -18.44 -1.15
C GLU A 235 -32.73 -18.15 -1.71
N ALA A 236 -32.35 -16.87 -1.83
CA ALA A 236 -31.03 -16.48 -2.27
C ALA A 236 -29.92 -16.94 -1.31
N PHE A 237 -30.16 -16.85 0.01
CA PHE A 237 -29.21 -17.32 1.03
C PHE A 237 -29.09 -18.86 0.99
N ASN A 238 -30.22 -19.56 0.99
CA ASN A 238 -30.26 -21.03 0.99
C ASN A 238 -29.60 -21.61 -0.26
N ALA A 239 -29.81 -21.02 -1.44
CA ALA A 239 -29.13 -21.43 -2.67
C ALA A 239 -27.60 -21.40 -2.55
N ILE A 240 -27.04 -20.37 -1.91
CA ILE A 240 -25.59 -20.31 -1.64
C ILE A 240 -25.16 -21.42 -0.67
N ILE A 241 -25.92 -21.65 0.39
CA ILE A 241 -25.61 -22.70 1.38
C ILE A 241 -25.70 -24.09 0.77
N ASP A 242 -26.69 -24.34 -0.09
CA ASP A 242 -26.85 -25.60 -0.82
C ASP A 242 -25.68 -25.84 -1.79
N ASP A 243 -25.23 -24.82 -2.52
CA ASP A 243 -24.02 -24.89 -3.35
C ASP A 243 -22.80 -25.29 -2.53
N VAL A 244 -22.61 -24.68 -1.36
CA VAL A 244 -21.49 -25.00 -0.44
C VAL A 244 -21.63 -26.45 0.08
N ALA A 245 -22.81 -26.87 0.49
CA ALA A 245 -23.07 -28.22 0.98
C ALA A 245 -22.81 -29.31 -0.07
N ASN A 246 -23.08 -28.98 -1.34
CA ASN A 246 -22.86 -29.87 -2.48
C ASN A 246 -21.42 -29.80 -3.03
N GLY A 247 -20.54 -28.96 -2.46
CA GLY A 247 -19.19 -28.77 -2.95
C GLY A 247 -19.10 -28.02 -4.28
N SER A 248 -20.13 -27.24 -4.63
CA SER A 248 -20.21 -26.46 -5.87
C SER A 248 -19.61 -25.08 -5.65
N PHE A 249 -18.29 -24.97 -5.85
CA PHE A 249 -17.55 -23.74 -5.66
C PHE A 249 -17.16 -23.08 -6.99
N SER A 250 -17.06 -21.75 -6.98
CA SER A 250 -16.65 -20.93 -8.13
C SER A 250 -15.71 -19.82 -7.66
N PRO A 251 -14.43 -20.17 -7.32
CA PRO A 251 -13.45 -19.20 -6.82
C PRO A 251 -13.22 -18.08 -7.84
N ASN A 252 -13.33 -16.83 -7.39
CA ASN A 252 -13.13 -15.67 -8.26
C ASN A 252 -12.57 -14.47 -7.50
N ILE A 253 -11.85 -13.61 -8.25
CA ILE A 253 -11.42 -12.28 -7.81
C ILE A 253 -12.27 -11.26 -8.55
N VAL A 254 -12.83 -10.30 -7.82
CA VAL A 254 -13.59 -9.21 -8.39
C VAL A 254 -12.76 -7.91 -8.38
N TYR A 255 -12.98 -7.10 -9.40
CA TYR A 255 -12.19 -5.89 -9.63
C TYR A 255 -13.08 -4.65 -9.56
N TYR A 256 -12.55 -3.60 -8.93
CA TYR A 256 -13.13 -2.27 -8.91
C TYR A 256 -12.08 -1.26 -9.33
N ASN A 257 -12.37 -0.42 -10.33
CA ASN A 257 -11.44 0.55 -10.91
C ASN A 257 -10.06 -0.07 -11.29
N GLY A 258 -10.09 -1.30 -11.84
CA GLY A 258 -8.87 -2.00 -12.29
C GLY A 258 -7.98 -2.56 -11.18
N ALA A 259 -8.42 -2.49 -9.92
CA ALA A 259 -7.73 -3.10 -8.79
C ALA A 259 -8.55 -4.26 -8.20
N PRO A 260 -7.91 -5.34 -7.68
CA PRO A 260 -8.62 -6.40 -7.01
C PRO A 260 -9.31 -5.85 -5.76
N ALA A 261 -10.65 -5.89 -5.75
CA ALA A 261 -11.48 -5.38 -4.67
C ALA A 261 -11.68 -6.43 -3.58
N ASP A 262 -12.12 -7.62 -3.96
CA ASP A 262 -12.35 -8.74 -3.05
C ASP A 262 -12.22 -10.08 -3.79
N PHE A 263 -12.31 -11.19 -3.05
CA PHE A 263 -12.37 -12.54 -3.60
C PHE A 263 -13.45 -13.34 -2.87
N ALA A 264 -13.96 -14.39 -3.50
CA ALA A 264 -14.89 -15.30 -2.87
C ALA A 264 -14.75 -16.72 -3.42
N ALA A 265 -15.23 -17.70 -2.66
CA ALA A 265 -15.33 -19.09 -3.10
C ALA A 265 -16.62 -19.37 -3.93
N ILE A 266 -17.51 -18.40 -4.01
CA ILE A 266 -18.71 -18.42 -4.84
C ILE A 266 -18.70 -17.26 -5.82
N SER A 267 -19.43 -17.35 -6.92
CA SER A 267 -19.53 -16.25 -7.89
C SER A 267 -20.17 -15.02 -7.24
N LEU A 268 -19.46 -13.87 -7.30
CA LEU A 268 -19.98 -12.57 -6.86
C LEU A 268 -20.58 -11.84 -8.08
N THR A 269 -21.90 -11.82 -8.15
CA THR A 269 -22.65 -11.25 -9.29
C THR A 269 -22.89 -9.74 -9.19
N MET A 270 -22.64 -9.16 -8.01
CA MET A 270 -22.78 -7.72 -7.78
C MET A 270 -21.66 -6.88 -8.39
N TYR A 271 -20.63 -7.48 -8.98
CA TYR A 271 -19.52 -6.78 -9.61
C TYR A 271 -19.51 -7.01 -11.13
N ASP A 272 -19.24 -5.95 -11.90
CA ASP A 272 -19.22 -6.01 -13.37
C ASP A 272 -18.03 -6.79 -13.93
N LYS A 273 -16.93 -6.88 -13.20
CA LYS A 273 -15.70 -7.54 -13.63
C LYS A 273 -15.20 -8.52 -12.59
N SER A 274 -15.11 -9.79 -13.01
CA SER A 274 -14.56 -10.89 -12.21
C SER A 274 -13.61 -11.74 -13.03
N GLU A 275 -12.67 -12.38 -12.35
CA GLU A 275 -11.75 -13.38 -12.91
C GLU A 275 -11.90 -14.67 -12.13
N SER A 276 -12.23 -15.77 -12.83
CA SER A 276 -12.48 -17.08 -12.24
C SER A 276 -11.19 -17.90 -12.17
N TYR A 277 -11.07 -18.72 -11.13
CA TYR A 277 -9.92 -19.58 -10.87
C TYR A 277 -10.34 -21.04 -10.76
N THR A 278 -9.42 -21.96 -11.05
CA THR A 278 -9.69 -23.41 -11.02
C THR A 278 -9.70 -23.96 -9.58
N SER A 279 -9.04 -23.28 -8.63
CA SER A 279 -9.03 -23.63 -7.21
C SER A 279 -9.03 -22.38 -6.34
N ILE A 280 -9.52 -22.53 -5.11
CA ILE A 280 -9.47 -21.43 -4.13
C ILE A 280 -8.00 -21.08 -3.78
N SER A 281 -7.08 -22.04 -3.82
CA SER A 281 -5.66 -21.78 -3.59
C SER A 281 -5.04 -20.86 -4.64
N GLU A 282 -5.34 -21.07 -5.93
CA GLU A 282 -4.90 -20.20 -7.00
C GLU A 282 -5.51 -18.80 -6.89
N CYS A 283 -6.80 -18.71 -6.56
CA CYS A 283 -7.50 -17.45 -6.31
C CYS A 283 -6.83 -16.67 -5.15
N LEU A 284 -6.55 -17.33 -4.03
CA LEU A 284 -5.88 -16.72 -2.88
C LEU A 284 -4.46 -16.26 -3.21
N ILE A 285 -3.69 -17.07 -3.93
CA ILE A 285 -2.34 -16.70 -4.36
C ILE A 285 -2.40 -15.45 -5.27
N GLY A 286 -3.31 -15.44 -6.26
CA GLY A 286 -3.50 -14.29 -7.16
C GLY A 286 -3.84 -13.02 -6.39
N TYR A 287 -4.89 -13.06 -5.56
CA TYR A 287 -5.35 -11.91 -4.78
C TYR A 287 -4.31 -11.37 -3.79
N TYR A 288 -3.71 -12.27 -3.00
CA TYR A 288 -2.76 -11.87 -1.96
C TYR A 288 -1.37 -11.60 -2.49
N HIS A 289 -0.94 -12.23 -3.59
CA HIS A 289 0.34 -11.90 -4.20
C HIS A 289 0.40 -10.43 -4.60
N GLU A 290 -0.62 -9.93 -5.29
CA GLU A 290 -0.69 -8.50 -5.62
C GLU A 290 -0.78 -7.62 -4.37
N LYS A 291 -1.57 -8.02 -3.40
CA LYS A 291 -1.76 -7.27 -2.15
C LYS A 291 -0.53 -7.35 -1.24
N GLU A 292 0.11 -8.51 -1.13
CA GLU A 292 1.35 -8.70 -0.35
C GLU A 292 2.50 -7.90 -0.95
N VAL A 293 2.70 -7.97 -2.26
CA VAL A 293 3.71 -7.18 -2.96
C VAL A 293 3.49 -5.70 -2.68
N ARG A 294 2.26 -5.18 -2.83
CA ARG A 294 1.93 -3.78 -2.53
C ARG A 294 2.15 -3.44 -1.05
N THR A 295 1.68 -4.29 -0.13
CA THR A 295 1.82 -4.06 1.32
C THR A 295 3.29 -4.12 1.75
N ARG A 296 4.05 -5.08 1.25
CA ARG A 296 5.49 -5.26 1.52
C ARG A 296 6.31 -4.08 0.98
N ILE A 297 5.99 -3.62 -0.24
CA ILE A 297 6.58 -2.43 -0.84
C ILE A 297 6.24 -1.21 0.02
N HIS A 298 4.98 -1.05 0.41
CA HIS A 298 4.56 0.05 1.26
C HIS A 298 5.27 0.04 2.62
N GLN A 299 5.37 -1.11 3.30
CA GLN A 299 6.10 -1.24 4.56
C GLN A 299 7.60 -0.95 4.40
N LYS A 300 8.26 -1.54 3.39
CA LYS A 300 9.68 -1.27 3.11
C LYS A 300 9.94 0.17 2.68
N SER A 301 8.98 0.83 2.04
CA SER A 301 9.08 2.24 1.67
C SER A 301 8.85 3.20 2.85
N THR A 302 8.24 2.74 3.95
CA THR A 302 7.85 3.61 5.08
C THR A 302 9.05 4.35 5.69
N ASP A 303 10.18 3.68 5.86
CA ASP A 303 11.40 4.33 6.39
C ASP A 303 11.94 5.38 5.42
N ILE A 304 11.95 5.07 4.13
CA ILE A 304 12.40 6.02 3.10
C ILE A 304 11.43 7.21 3.07
N ARG A 305 10.12 6.96 3.06
CA ARG A 305 9.09 8.01 3.11
C ARG A 305 9.27 8.93 4.31
N ARG A 306 9.48 8.37 5.50
CA ARG A 306 9.71 9.16 6.72
C ARG A 306 10.92 10.07 6.60
N ILE A 307 12.03 9.58 6.04
CA ILE A 307 13.23 10.38 5.82
C ILE A 307 12.91 11.54 4.86
N ILE A 308 12.32 11.25 3.71
CA ILE A 308 12.00 12.23 2.68
C ILE A 308 10.98 13.26 3.18
N THR A 309 9.91 12.85 3.86
CA THR A 309 8.91 13.74 4.44
C THR A 309 9.56 14.71 5.45
N THR A 310 10.48 14.20 6.28
CA THR A 310 11.22 15.05 7.24
C THR A 310 12.08 16.12 6.54
N HIS A 311 12.76 15.75 5.45
CA HIS A 311 13.53 16.72 4.65
C HIS A 311 12.61 17.72 3.96
N LEU A 312 11.52 17.25 3.38
CA LEU A 312 10.52 18.07 2.70
C LEU A 312 9.91 19.14 3.64
N GLU A 313 9.51 18.74 4.85
CA GLU A 313 8.99 19.66 5.86
C GLU A 313 10.04 20.72 6.26
N ARG A 314 11.31 20.33 6.36
CA ARG A 314 12.41 21.28 6.65
C ARG A 314 12.62 22.26 5.50
N SER A 315 12.57 21.79 4.26
CA SER A 315 12.76 22.65 3.08
C SER A 315 11.58 23.62 2.90
N TYR A 316 10.33 23.19 3.16
CA TYR A 316 9.18 24.11 3.19
C TYR A 316 9.28 25.17 4.28
N LYS A 317 9.69 24.81 5.50
CA LYS A 317 9.94 25.79 6.58
C LYS A 317 11.05 26.78 6.21
N LYS A 318 12.13 26.28 5.60
CA LYS A 318 13.23 27.12 5.12
C LYS A 318 12.77 28.08 4.03
N LEU A 319 11.92 27.61 3.10
CA LEU A 319 11.31 28.44 2.06
C LEU A 319 10.50 29.58 2.65
N ASP A 320 9.57 29.29 3.57
CA ASP A 320 8.73 30.30 4.23
C ASP A 320 9.56 31.38 4.95
N ILE A 321 10.62 30.96 5.64
CA ILE A 321 11.54 31.90 6.33
C ILE A 321 12.26 32.80 5.31
N GLN A 322 12.78 32.21 4.20
CA GLN A 322 13.51 32.97 3.18
C GLN A 322 12.59 33.91 2.39
N GLU A 323 11.36 33.51 2.08
CA GLU A 323 10.38 34.38 1.43
C GLU A 323 9.99 35.57 2.32
N LYS A 324 9.82 35.35 3.63
CA LYS A 324 9.60 36.46 4.60
C LYS A 324 10.79 37.41 4.67
N GLN A 325 12.03 36.88 4.73
CA GLN A 325 13.25 37.69 4.72
C GLN A 325 13.40 38.48 3.40
N LEU A 326 13.07 37.86 2.27
CA LEU A 326 13.10 38.53 0.96
C LEU A 326 12.12 39.70 0.92
N LYS A 327 10.88 39.51 1.42
CA LYS A 327 9.88 40.56 1.51
C LYS A 327 10.34 41.76 2.35
N ASP A 328 11.07 41.50 3.45
CA ASP A 328 11.63 42.59 4.27
C ASP A 328 12.69 43.40 3.53
N THR A 329 13.36 42.83 2.52
CA THR A 329 14.36 43.54 1.68
C THR A 329 13.73 44.43 0.62
N GLU A 330 12.41 44.31 0.32
CA GLU A 330 11.70 45.17 -0.65
C GLU A 330 11.75 46.63 -0.27
N LYS A 331 11.88 46.93 1.04
CA LYS A 331 12.01 48.29 1.57
C LYS A 331 13.41 48.91 1.31
N ARG A 332 14.33 48.22 0.63
CA ARG A 332 15.72 48.69 0.40
C ARG A 332 15.78 50.01 -0.35
N ASP A 333 14.92 50.19 -1.38
CA ASP A 333 14.94 51.40 -2.22
C ASP A 333 14.64 52.69 -1.43
N LYS A 334 13.85 52.56 -0.34
CA LYS A 334 13.63 53.67 0.61
C LYS A 334 14.96 54.22 1.16
N TYR A 335 15.91 53.34 1.53
CA TYR A 335 17.19 53.74 2.09
C TYR A 335 18.11 54.37 1.03
N ARG A 336 18.04 53.92 -0.23
CA ARG A 336 18.72 54.55 -1.36
C ARG A 336 18.23 55.98 -1.55
N VAL A 337 16.90 56.15 -1.62
CA VAL A 337 16.26 57.46 -1.79
C VAL A 337 16.63 58.40 -0.63
N TYR A 338 16.65 57.91 0.61
CA TYR A 338 17.05 58.70 1.78
C TYR A 338 18.51 59.19 1.65
N GLY A 339 19.44 58.31 1.27
CA GLY A 339 20.83 58.65 1.06
C GLY A 339 21.05 59.67 -0.05
N GLU A 340 20.33 59.50 -1.18
CA GLU A 340 20.38 60.42 -2.33
C GLU A 340 19.82 61.80 -1.96
N LEU A 341 18.67 61.88 -1.27
CA LEU A 341 18.07 63.16 -0.85
C LEU A 341 18.95 63.90 0.15
N ILE A 342 19.57 63.20 1.10
CA ILE A 342 20.52 63.81 2.04
C ILE A 342 21.75 64.34 1.30
N ASN A 343 22.28 63.59 0.34
CA ASN A 343 23.42 64.07 -0.46
C ASN A 343 23.08 65.29 -1.32
N THR A 344 21.84 65.34 -1.87
CA THR A 344 21.43 66.45 -2.75
C THR A 344 21.13 67.74 -1.98
N TYR A 345 20.49 67.62 -0.80
CA TYR A 345 19.99 68.77 -0.04
C TYR A 345 20.69 68.93 1.32
N GLY A 346 21.77 68.14 1.60
CA GLY A 346 22.44 68.07 2.89
C GLY A 346 23.07 69.42 3.35
N TYR A 347 23.31 70.34 2.43
CA TYR A 347 23.78 71.70 2.75
C TYR A 347 22.74 72.53 3.52
N ASN A 348 21.45 72.15 3.52
CA ASN A 348 20.38 72.79 4.26
C ASN A 348 20.08 72.11 5.61
N ILE A 349 20.86 71.10 6.01
CA ILE A 349 20.65 70.38 7.26
C ILE A 349 21.49 71.01 8.37
N GLU A 350 20.79 71.46 9.42
CA GLU A 350 21.45 71.97 10.62
C GLU A 350 22.17 70.89 11.40
N ALA A 351 23.31 71.23 12.03
CA ALA A 351 24.04 70.28 12.86
C ALA A 351 23.19 69.83 14.04
N GLY A 352 23.10 68.53 14.32
CA GLY A 352 22.28 67.94 15.41
C GLY A 352 20.79 67.77 15.07
N ALA A 353 20.36 67.97 13.82
CA ALA A 353 18.99 67.70 13.39
C ALA A 353 18.64 66.23 13.49
N LYS A 354 17.46 65.92 14.09
CA LYS A 354 16.96 64.54 14.24
C LYS A 354 16.13 64.03 13.04
N SER A 355 15.71 64.95 12.17
CA SER A 355 14.98 64.62 10.94
C SER A 355 15.18 65.72 9.91
N PHE A 356 15.02 65.38 8.66
CA PHE A 356 15.10 66.26 7.53
C PHE A 356 13.94 66.01 6.56
N THR A 357 13.24 67.09 6.14
CA THR A 357 12.16 66.98 5.17
C THR A 357 12.64 67.48 3.82
N ALA A 358 12.49 66.68 2.79
CA ALA A 358 12.90 67.03 1.43
C ALA A 358 11.85 66.58 0.42
N LEU A 359 11.82 67.27 -0.73
CA LEU A 359 11.00 66.81 -1.85
C LEU A 359 11.62 65.57 -2.51
N ASN A 360 10.89 64.47 -2.47
CA ASN A 360 11.28 63.27 -3.19
C ASN A 360 11.03 63.47 -4.70
N TYR A 361 12.06 63.69 -5.46
CA TYR A 361 11.98 63.94 -6.91
C TYR A 361 11.50 62.72 -7.73
N TYR A 362 11.50 61.51 -7.15
CA TYR A 362 10.93 60.33 -7.80
C TYR A 362 9.40 60.27 -7.72
N THR A 363 8.81 60.75 -6.62
CA THR A 363 7.36 60.66 -6.35
C THR A 363 6.67 62.01 -6.32
N ASN A 364 7.44 63.11 -6.39
CA ASN A 364 7.01 64.50 -6.27
C ASN A 364 6.21 64.81 -4.97
N LYS A 365 6.58 64.09 -3.88
CA LYS A 365 5.98 64.25 -2.54
C LYS A 365 7.05 64.57 -1.53
N GLU A 366 6.69 65.37 -0.50
CA GLU A 366 7.58 65.58 0.64
C GLU A 366 7.75 64.32 1.45
N ILE A 367 8.97 64.02 1.90
CA ILE A 367 9.29 62.88 2.73
C ILE A 367 10.19 63.35 3.90
N SER A 368 9.84 62.90 5.11
CA SER A 368 10.66 63.12 6.30
C SER A 368 11.64 61.97 6.48
N ILE A 369 12.91 62.29 6.56
CA ILE A 369 14.03 61.37 6.67
C ILE A 369 14.60 61.47 8.11
N PRO A 370 14.56 60.38 8.90
CA PRO A 370 15.18 60.37 10.22
C PRO A 370 16.71 60.49 10.10
N LEU A 371 17.29 61.32 10.95
CA LEU A 371 18.73 61.52 11.03
C LEU A 371 19.26 61.10 12.42
N ASP A 372 20.51 60.67 12.45
CA ASP A 372 21.28 60.49 13.67
C ASP A 372 21.96 61.83 13.98
N ASP A 373 21.54 62.46 15.09
CA ASP A 373 21.97 63.79 15.52
C ASP A 373 23.44 63.87 15.92
N THR A 374 24.09 62.71 16.09
CA THR A 374 25.54 62.60 16.36
C THR A 374 26.41 62.57 15.09
N LEU A 375 25.81 62.44 13.91
CA LEU A 375 26.47 62.26 12.65
C LEU A 375 26.28 63.48 11.74
N THR A 376 27.28 63.78 10.93
CA THR A 376 27.16 64.79 9.87
C THR A 376 26.14 64.34 8.78
N PRO A 377 25.61 65.24 7.95
CA PRO A 377 24.73 64.86 6.85
C PRO A 377 25.35 63.81 5.92
N ILE A 378 26.63 63.90 5.59
CA ILE A 378 27.37 62.96 4.73
C ILE A 378 27.46 61.58 5.42
N GLU A 379 27.73 61.53 6.70
CA GLU A 379 27.78 60.28 7.46
C GLU A 379 26.40 59.62 7.57
N ASN A 380 25.33 60.40 7.74
CA ASN A 380 23.93 59.89 7.68
C ASN A 380 23.60 59.30 6.31
N ALA A 381 23.99 60.01 5.22
CA ALA A 381 23.80 59.48 3.87
C ALA A 381 24.54 58.14 3.67
N ASN A 382 25.81 58.09 4.11
CA ASN A 382 26.63 56.88 4.03
C ASN A 382 26.02 55.71 4.84
N LYS A 383 25.45 56.00 6.02
CA LYS A 383 24.72 55.00 6.84
C LYS A 383 23.51 54.42 6.10
N TYR A 384 22.74 55.25 5.40
CA TYR A 384 21.63 54.80 4.57
C TYR A 384 22.09 54.01 3.35
N PHE A 385 23.13 54.43 2.66
CA PHE A 385 23.71 53.65 1.55
C PHE A 385 24.30 52.33 2.00
N ALA A 386 24.95 52.28 3.14
CA ALA A 386 25.47 51.03 3.73
C ALA A 386 24.30 50.06 4.02
N ARG A 387 23.16 50.56 4.55
CA ARG A 387 21.97 49.78 4.80
C ARG A 387 21.31 49.31 3.50
N TYR A 388 21.19 50.16 2.49
CA TYR A 388 20.74 49.78 1.16
C TYR A 388 21.59 48.66 0.56
N ASN A 389 22.88 48.82 0.54
CA ASN A 389 23.83 47.85 -0.03
C ASN A 389 23.75 46.49 0.71
N LYS A 390 23.62 46.51 2.03
CA LYS A 390 23.41 45.28 2.82
C LYS A 390 22.11 44.56 2.39
N LEU A 391 20.99 45.28 2.32
CA LEU A 391 19.70 44.71 1.94
C LEU A 391 19.69 44.25 0.48
N LYS A 392 20.38 44.98 -0.45
CA LYS A 392 20.53 44.58 -1.85
C LYS A 392 21.25 43.23 -1.97
N ARG A 393 22.40 43.06 -1.26
CA ARG A 393 23.14 41.79 -1.25
C ARG A 393 22.29 40.67 -0.64
N THR A 394 21.54 40.94 0.42
CA THR A 394 20.63 39.97 1.04
C THR A 394 19.51 39.57 0.08
N TYR A 395 18.96 40.50 -0.69
CA TYR A 395 17.96 40.24 -1.72
C TYR A 395 18.51 39.31 -2.82
N GLU A 396 19.65 39.67 -3.41
CA GLU A 396 20.27 38.89 -4.49
C GLU A 396 20.63 37.45 -4.04
N ALA A 397 21.16 37.32 -2.83
CA ALA A 397 21.43 36.01 -2.24
C ALA A 397 20.13 35.22 -1.91
N GLY A 398 19.11 35.92 -1.40
CA GLY A 398 17.82 35.34 -1.06
C GLY A 398 17.08 34.77 -2.27
N VAL A 399 17.09 35.49 -3.41
CA VAL A 399 16.46 35.00 -4.66
C VAL A 399 17.08 33.67 -5.09
N ARG A 400 18.41 33.59 -5.14
CA ARG A 400 19.13 32.37 -5.52
C ARG A 400 18.84 31.22 -4.55
N LEU A 401 18.84 31.51 -3.26
CA LEU A 401 18.58 30.48 -2.24
C LEU A 401 17.13 29.96 -2.31
N ILE A 402 16.16 30.81 -2.64
CA ILE A 402 14.76 30.41 -2.84
C ILE A 402 14.64 29.47 -4.05
N GLU A 403 15.33 29.77 -5.15
CA GLU A 403 15.37 28.89 -6.33
C GLU A 403 15.95 27.52 -5.96
N GLU A 404 17.10 27.48 -5.29
CA GLU A 404 17.74 26.24 -4.83
C GLU A 404 16.81 25.42 -3.91
N ILE A 405 16.08 26.08 -2.99
CA ILE A 405 15.14 25.40 -2.09
C ILE A 405 13.93 24.85 -2.88
N LYS A 406 13.43 25.59 -3.86
CA LYS A 406 12.32 25.11 -4.71
C LYS A 406 12.73 23.90 -5.54
N ASP A 407 13.93 23.89 -6.08
CA ASP A 407 14.48 22.74 -6.81
C ASP A 407 14.64 21.52 -5.89
N GLU A 408 15.13 21.73 -4.65
CA GLU A 408 15.21 20.68 -3.63
C GLU A 408 13.82 20.11 -3.29
N ILE A 409 12.80 20.95 -3.12
CA ILE A 409 11.42 20.52 -2.87
C ILE A 409 10.90 19.70 -4.05
N MET A 410 11.06 20.17 -5.29
CA MET A 410 10.64 19.44 -6.48
C MET A 410 11.31 18.07 -6.57
N TYR A 411 12.60 17.99 -6.30
CA TYR A 411 13.35 16.73 -6.25
C TYR A 411 12.78 15.78 -5.19
N LEU A 412 12.60 16.24 -3.95
CA LEU A 412 12.05 15.41 -2.87
C LEU A 412 10.62 14.93 -3.17
N GLU A 413 9.79 15.77 -3.77
CA GLU A 413 8.45 15.40 -4.22
C GLU A 413 8.49 14.37 -5.36
N SER A 414 9.46 14.45 -6.27
CA SER A 414 9.62 13.43 -7.32
C SER A 414 9.98 12.06 -6.74
N ILE A 415 10.75 12.03 -5.65
CA ILE A 415 11.04 10.79 -4.91
C ILE A 415 9.77 10.21 -4.27
N ILE A 416 8.90 11.04 -3.69
CA ILE A 416 7.61 10.57 -3.17
C ILE A 416 6.76 9.96 -4.29
N ASN A 417 6.68 10.64 -5.44
CA ASN A 417 5.97 10.12 -6.61
C ASN A 417 6.57 8.79 -7.11
N ALA A 418 7.90 8.67 -7.15
CA ALA A 418 8.58 7.43 -7.51
C ALA A 418 8.26 6.28 -6.53
N LEU A 419 8.17 6.57 -5.22
CA LEU A 419 7.75 5.60 -4.20
C LEU A 419 6.28 5.16 -4.34
N ASP A 420 5.41 6.03 -4.88
CA ASP A 420 4.00 5.70 -5.15
C ASP A 420 3.83 4.82 -6.40
N ILE A 421 4.75 4.97 -7.37
CA ILE A 421 4.79 4.18 -8.62
C ILE A 421 5.48 2.83 -8.41
N ALA A 422 6.36 2.70 -7.41
CA ALA A 422 7.15 1.50 -7.18
C ALA A 422 6.28 0.26 -6.96
N THR A 423 6.47 -0.77 -7.78
CA THR A 423 5.73 -2.04 -7.74
C THR A 423 6.60 -3.23 -7.37
N THR A 424 7.93 -3.07 -7.37
CA THR A 424 8.89 -4.13 -7.06
C THR A 424 9.92 -3.71 -6.01
N GLU A 425 10.55 -4.69 -5.35
CA GLU A 425 11.67 -4.42 -4.44
C GLU A 425 12.87 -3.77 -5.18
N ASN A 426 13.04 -4.09 -6.45
CA ASN A 426 14.09 -3.48 -7.26
C ASN A 426 13.83 -1.99 -7.47
N ASP A 427 12.58 -1.57 -7.66
CA ASP A 427 12.22 -0.16 -7.77
C ASP A 427 12.61 0.59 -6.47
N LEU A 428 12.31 0.02 -5.29
CA LEU A 428 12.71 0.61 -4.00
C LEU A 428 14.22 0.68 -3.81
N ASN A 429 14.96 -0.35 -4.24
CA ASN A 429 16.41 -0.37 -4.16
C ASN A 429 17.03 0.73 -5.04
N ASN A 430 16.50 0.95 -6.24
CA ASN A 430 16.96 2.02 -7.13
C ASN A 430 16.70 3.42 -6.55
N ILE A 431 15.51 3.64 -5.98
CA ILE A 431 15.21 4.90 -5.28
C ILE A 431 16.17 5.09 -4.10
N LYS A 432 16.46 4.03 -3.35
CA LYS A 432 17.42 4.08 -2.25
C LYS A 432 18.85 4.38 -2.72
N GLU A 433 19.27 3.80 -3.84
CA GLU A 433 20.57 4.10 -4.46
C GLU A 433 20.65 5.56 -4.91
N GLU A 434 19.61 6.11 -5.52
CA GLU A 434 19.49 7.51 -5.87
C GLU A 434 19.66 8.42 -4.63
N LEU A 435 18.97 8.09 -3.53
CA LEU A 435 19.06 8.83 -2.27
C LEU A 435 20.42 8.71 -1.58
N ILE A 436 21.18 7.64 -1.82
CA ILE A 436 22.56 7.50 -1.36
C ILE A 436 23.48 8.37 -2.20
N ILE A 437 23.31 8.40 -3.52
CA ILE A 437 24.09 9.23 -4.44
C ILE A 437 23.90 10.73 -4.15
N THR A 438 22.64 11.13 -3.90
CA THR A 438 22.29 12.52 -3.59
C THR A 438 22.51 12.91 -2.11
N GLY A 439 22.94 11.97 -1.27
CA GLY A 439 23.37 12.23 0.11
C GLY A 439 22.28 12.26 1.18
N TYR A 440 21.03 11.97 0.84
CA TYR A 440 19.92 11.91 1.82
C TYR A 440 19.97 10.67 2.71
N ILE A 441 20.58 9.58 2.23
CA ILE A 441 20.78 8.35 2.99
C ILE A 441 22.28 8.01 3.05
N LYS A 442 22.77 7.65 4.22
CA LYS A 442 24.18 7.21 4.39
C LYS A 442 24.39 5.83 3.79
N LYS A 443 25.48 5.66 3.04
CA LYS A 443 25.88 4.35 2.50
C LYS A 443 26.33 3.43 3.64
N ASN A 444 25.62 2.33 3.88
CA ASN A 444 26.07 1.28 4.80
C ASN A 444 27.21 0.48 4.14
N SER A 445 28.37 0.41 4.77
CA SER A 445 29.61 -0.22 4.27
C SER A 445 29.50 -1.73 4.00
N LYS A 446 28.40 -2.38 4.37
CA LYS A 446 28.18 -3.84 4.21
C LYS A 446 27.30 -4.26 3.03
N SER A 447 26.70 -3.33 2.29
CA SER A 447 25.89 -3.71 1.12
C SER A 447 26.76 -3.67 -0.14
N LYS A 448 27.16 -4.84 -0.61
CA LYS A 448 27.63 -4.97 -2.01
C LYS A 448 26.38 -4.75 -2.89
N SER A 449 26.39 -3.70 -3.70
CA SER A 449 25.39 -3.53 -4.75
C SER A 449 25.51 -4.74 -5.69
N LYS A 450 24.48 -5.58 -5.73
CA LYS A 450 24.33 -6.51 -6.85
C LYS A 450 23.91 -5.65 -8.04
N ASP A 451 24.69 -5.68 -9.11
CA ASP A 451 24.30 -5.13 -10.41
C ASP A 451 22.91 -5.64 -10.81
N ASN A 452 21.90 -4.83 -10.57
CA ASN A 452 20.52 -5.15 -10.93
C ASN A 452 20.28 -4.84 -12.42
N LYS A 453 20.72 -5.75 -13.29
CA LYS A 453 20.55 -5.66 -14.76
C LYS A 453 19.08 -5.73 -15.24
N ASN A 454 18.09 -5.83 -14.36
CA ASN A 454 16.69 -6.09 -14.72
C ASN A 454 15.72 -4.92 -14.43
N ASN A 455 16.20 -3.70 -14.32
CA ASN A 455 15.32 -2.55 -14.10
C ASN A 455 14.86 -1.94 -15.43
N LYS A 456 13.88 -2.59 -16.07
CA LYS A 456 13.28 -2.07 -17.31
C LYS A 456 12.26 -0.97 -16.98
N PRO A 457 12.15 0.08 -17.82
CA PRO A 457 11.06 1.05 -17.74
C PRO A 457 9.70 0.34 -17.97
N LEU A 458 8.62 0.99 -17.60
CA LEU A 458 7.31 0.52 -17.99
C LEU A 458 7.17 0.63 -19.51
N HIS A 459 6.59 -0.39 -20.13
CA HIS A 459 6.41 -0.46 -21.58
C HIS A 459 4.92 -0.61 -21.90
N TYR A 460 4.43 0.27 -22.75
CA TYR A 460 3.06 0.31 -23.25
C TYR A 460 3.10 0.33 -24.77
N ILE A 461 2.03 -0.12 -25.39
CA ILE A 461 1.81 -0.02 -26.84
C ILE A 461 0.57 0.82 -27.04
N SER A 462 0.67 1.89 -27.84
CA SER A 462 -0.47 2.73 -28.17
C SER A 462 -1.51 1.98 -29.00
N SER A 463 -2.71 2.50 -29.06
CA SER A 463 -3.78 1.95 -29.91
C SER A 463 -3.39 1.91 -31.40
N ASP A 464 -2.44 2.74 -31.81
CA ASP A 464 -1.89 2.78 -33.18
C ASP A 464 -0.61 1.95 -33.35
N GLY A 465 -0.20 1.18 -32.32
CA GLY A 465 0.92 0.24 -32.38
C GLY A 465 2.31 0.88 -32.13
N PHE A 466 2.39 2.07 -31.53
CA PHE A 466 3.67 2.69 -31.16
C PHE A 466 4.11 2.28 -29.76
N ASP A 467 5.39 1.99 -29.60
CA ASP A 467 5.98 1.69 -28.29
C ASP A 467 6.13 2.96 -27.45
N MET A 468 5.61 2.92 -26.23
CA MET A 468 5.68 4.00 -25.24
C MET A 468 6.40 3.49 -23.99
N TYR A 469 7.40 4.23 -23.51
CA TYR A 469 8.20 3.87 -22.35
C TYR A 469 8.07 4.92 -21.27
N VAL A 470 7.84 4.49 -20.03
CA VAL A 470 7.66 5.37 -18.87
C VAL A 470 8.71 5.08 -17.82
N GLY A 471 9.41 6.11 -17.37
CA GLY A 471 10.42 6.00 -16.31
C GLY A 471 9.79 5.92 -14.93
N LYS A 472 10.36 5.10 -14.05
CA LYS A 472 9.85 4.84 -12.69
C LYS A 472 10.49 5.72 -11.61
N ASN A 473 11.64 6.33 -11.90
CA ASN A 473 12.40 7.22 -11.01
C ASN A 473 13.27 8.18 -11.83
N ASN A 474 13.91 9.14 -11.18
CA ASN A 474 14.66 10.19 -11.87
C ASN A 474 15.87 9.64 -12.66
N LEU A 475 16.60 8.65 -12.11
CA LEU A 475 17.71 8.01 -12.83
C LEU A 475 17.23 7.34 -14.12
N GLN A 476 16.09 6.67 -14.06
CA GLN A 476 15.51 6.01 -15.22
C GLN A 476 14.90 7.01 -16.22
N ASN A 477 14.32 8.13 -15.74
CA ASN A 477 13.88 9.24 -16.57
C ASN A 477 15.05 9.82 -17.39
N ASP A 478 16.19 10.02 -16.74
CA ASP A 478 17.41 10.47 -17.40
C ASP A 478 17.92 9.46 -18.42
N GLU A 479 17.95 8.19 -18.05
CA GLU A 479 18.40 7.12 -18.95
C GLU A 479 17.49 7.00 -20.18
N LEU A 480 16.19 7.04 -20.01
CA LEU A 480 15.21 7.03 -21.09
C LEU A 480 15.40 8.20 -22.04
N THR A 481 15.52 9.42 -21.48
CA THR A 481 15.58 10.64 -22.27
C THR A 481 16.93 10.81 -22.98
N PHE A 482 18.03 10.55 -22.30
CA PHE A 482 19.37 10.95 -22.81
C PHE A 482 20.18 9.81 -23.39
N LYS A 483 19.84 8.53 -23.09
CA LYS A 483 20.53 7.36 -23.64
C LYS A 483 19.67 6.50 -24.54
N PHE A 484 18.39 6.29 -24.21
CA PHE A 484 17.50 5.38 -24.92
C PHE A 484 16.74 6.04 -26.08
N ALA A 485 16.25 7.26 -25.88
CA ALA A 485 15.45 7.97 -26.89
C ALA A 485 16.31 8.47 -28.05
N SER A 486 15.82 8.28 -29.28
CA SER A 486 16.39 8.82 -30.51
C SER A 486 15.94 10.28 -30.73
N ASN A 487 16.65 11.05 -31.53
CA ASN A 487 16.34 12.46 -31.78
C ASN A 487 14.95 12.69 -32.41
N SER A 488 14.39 11.69 -33.10
CA SER A 488 13.07 11.72 -33.72
C SER A 488 11.95 11.28 -32.79
N ASP A 489 12.25 10.73 -31.60
CA ASP A 489 11.24 10.28 -30.65
C ASP A 489 10.61 11.47 -29.94
N TRP A 490 9.36 11.29 -29.49
CA TRP A 490 8.65 12.29 -28.72
C TRP A 490 8.82 12.06 -27.22
N TRP A 491 9.03 13.15 -26.48
CA TRP A 491 9.14 13.21 -25.04
C TRP A 491 7.94 13.96 -24.47
N PHE A 492 7.34 13.40 -23.38
CA PHE A 492 6.21 13.96 -22.67
C PHE A 492 6.52 14.01 -21.17
N HIS A 493 6.03 15.06 -20.51
CA HIS A 493 6.13 15.22 -19.06
C HIS A 493 5.02 16.14 -18.53
N ALA A 494 4.52 15.87 -17.32
CA ALA A 494 3.55 16.74 -16.64
C ALA A 494 4.19 18.09 -16.31
N LYS A 495 3.56 19.18 -16.74
CA LYS A 495 4.14 20.52 -16.67
C LYS A 495 4.25 21.01 -15.24
N GLN A 496 5.43 21.52 -14.87
CA GLN A 496 5.73 22.15 -13.58
C GLN A 496 5.38 21.30 -12.35
N MET A 497 5.35 20.00 -12.47
CA MET A 497 5.13 19.08 -11.36
C MET A 497 5.99 17.82 -11.47
N PRO A 498 6.32 17.16 -10.37
CA PRO A 498 7.02 15.89 -10.39
C PRO A 498 6.25 14.82 -11.16
N GLY A 499 6.95 14.09 -12.03
CA GLY A 499 6.35 13.04 -12.85
C GLY A 499 7.38 12.19 -13.60
N SER A 500 6.87 11.21 -14.31
CA SER A 500 7.67 10.34 -15.17
C SER A 500 7.88 10.97 -16.55
N HIS A 501 9.06 10.75 -17.12
CA HIS A 501 9.27 10.98 -18.55
C HIS A 501 8.60 9.85 -19.34
N VAL A 502 7.86 10.21 -20.35
CA VAL A 502 7.27 9.27 -21.31
C VAL A 502 7.95 9.47 -22.66
N ILE A 503 8.49 8.40 -23.22
CA ILE A 503 9.12 8.39 -24.53
C ILE A 503 8.29 7.56 -25.49
N VAL A 504 7.90 8.15 -26.61
CA VAL A 504 7.23 7.44 -27.70
C VAL A 504 8.22 7.18 -28.84
N LYS A 505 8.44 5.91 -29.16
CA LYS A 505 9.35 5.49 -30.24
C LYS A 505 8.65 5.65 -31.58
N THR A 506 9.08 6.63 -32.38
CA THR A 506 8.46 6.89 -33.68
C THR A 506 9.00 6.00 -34.80
N ASN A 507 10.25 5.53 -34.67
CA ASN A 507 10.95 4.81 -35.74
C ASN A 507 10.88 5.56 -37.10
N GLY A 508 10.86 6.89 -37.05
CA GLY A 508 10.81 7.75 -38.23
C GLY A 508 9.41 7.92 -38.84
N LYS A 509 8.36 7.41 -38.21
CA LYS A 509 6.96 7.61 -38.61
C LYS A 509 6.36 8.85 -37.94
N GLU A 510 5.38 9.45 -38.56
CA GLU A 510 4.57 10.52 -37.97
C GLU A 510 3.63 9.94 -36.91
N LEU A 511 3.50 10.63 -35.78
CA LEU A 511 2.66 10.19 -34.66
C LEU A 511 1.21 10.62 -34.89
N PRO A 512 0.23 9.70 -34.80
CA PRO A 512 -1.20 10.05 -34.82
C PRO A 512 -1.63 10.81 -33.56
N ASP A 513 -2.64 11.70 -33.67
CA ASP A 513 -3.19 12.48 -32.55
C ASP A 513 -3.60 11.62 -31.36
N ARG A 514 -4.20 10.45 -31.63
CA ARG A 514 -4.59 9.49 -30.59
C ARG A 514 -3.41 9.00 -29.77
N THR A 515 -2.28 8.70 -30.41
CA THR A 515 -1.05 8.30 -29.70
C THR A 515 -0.49 9.45 -28.85
N PHE A 516 -0.61 10.73 -29.30
CA PHE A 516 -0.27 11.89 -28.49
C PHE A 516 -1.13 11.98 -27.22
N GLU A 517 -2.45 11.80 -27.37
CA GLU A 517 -3.38 11.79 -26.23
C GLU A 517 -3.08 10.67 -25.24
N GLU A 518 -2.82 9.46 -25.70
CA GLU A 518 -2.48 8.30 -24.89
C GLU A 518 -1.13 8.52 -24.14
N ALA A 519 -0.12 9.06 -24.80
CA ALA A 519 1.15 9.39 -24.19
C ALA A 519 1.04 10.51 -23.15
N ALA A 520 0.23 11.55 -23.43
CA ALA A 520 -0.05 12.62 -22.48
C ALA A 520 -0.83 12.09 -21.26
N ALA A 521 -1.80 11.19 -21.47
CA ALA A 521 -2.52 10.52 -20.39
C ALA A 521 -1.58 9.70 -19.50
N LEU A 522 -0.60 8.98 -20.08
CA LEU A 522 0.43 8.28 -19.31
C LEU A 522 1.30 9.26 -18.50
N ALA A 523 1.73 10.37 -19.08
CA ALA A 523 2.53 11.38 -18.38
C ALA A 523 1.76 12.00 -17.20
N ALA A 524 0.46 12.28 -17.37
CA ALA A 524 -0.42 12.76 -16.32
C ALA A 524 -0.62 11.71 -15.22
N TYR A 525 -0.90 10.46 -15.59
CA TYR A 525 -1.12 9.36 -14.65
C TYR A 525 0.11 9.05 -13.78
N TYR A 526 1.31 9.12 -14.35
CA TYR A 526 2.58 8.90 -13.65
C TYR A 526 3.19 10.18 -13.09
N SER A 527 2.37 11.15 -12.72
CA SER A 527 2.76 12.40 -12.08
C SER A 527 2.08 12.60 -10.72
N LYS A 528 2.52 13.62 -9.98
CA LYS A 528 1.85 14.10 -8.77
C LYS A 528 0.40 14.54 -9.03
N GLY A 529 0.07 14.86 -10.27
CA GLY A 529 -1.26 15.32 -10.69
C GLY A 529 -2.25 14.21 -11.03
N ARG A 530 -1.95 12.92 -10.78
CA ARG A 530 -2.79 11.78 -11.19
C ARG A 530 -4.25 11.83 -10.74
N ASP A 531 -4.51 12.48 -9.60
CA ASP A 531 -5.85 12.59 -9.00
C ASP A 531 -6.54 13.95 -9.31
N LEU A 532 -5.92 14.77 -10.17
CA LEU A 532 -6.49 16.04 -10.60
C LEU A 532 -7.35 15.84 -11.86
N ASP A 533 -8.44 16.61 -11.97
CA ASP A 533 -9.34 16.56 -13.13
C ASP A 533 -8.66 16.97 -14.44
N LYS A 534 -7.62 17.83 -14.37
CA LYS A 534 -6.87 18.32 -15.52
C LYS A 534 -5.40 18.49 -15.18
N VAL A 535 -4.54 17.95 -16.03
CA VAL A 535 -3.07 18.08 -15.94
C VAL A 535 -2.54 18.62 -17.26
N GLU A 536 -1.80 19.72 -17.22
CA GLU A 536 -1.07 20.19 -18.40
C GLU A 536 0.16 19.30 -18.62
N VAL A 537 0.39 18.92 -19.88
CA VAL A 537 1.52 18.06 -20.28
C VAL A 537 2.34 18.78 -21.35
N ASP A 538 3.61 18.94 -21.09
CA ASP A 538 4.57 19.41 -22.09
C ASP A 538 5.02 18.23 -22.96
N TYR A 539 5.09 18.45 -24.28
CA TYR A 539 5.59 17.46 -25.24
C TYR A 539 6.45 18.15 -26.31
N VAL A 540 7.58 17.52 -26.59
CA VAL A 540 8.53 18.03 -27.58
C VAL A 540 9.30 16.86 -28.21
N LEU A 541 9.91 17.09 -29.38
CA LEU A 541 10.87 16.14 -29.93
C LEU A 541 12.09 16.04 -28.99
N LYS A 542 12.59 14.83 -28.76
CA LYS A 542 13.74 14.58 -27.88
C LYS A 542 14.95 15.46 -28.17
N LYS A 543 15.21 15.79 -29.43
CA LYS A 543 16.33 16.68 -29.83
C LYS A 543 16.29 18.06 -29.14
N GLU A 544 15.11 18.54 -28.74
CA GLU A 544 14.93 19.84 -28.07
C GLU A 544 15.15 19.74 -26.54
N VAL A 545 15.13 18.51 -25.99
CA VAL A 545 15.34 18.31 -24.55
C VAL A 545 16.82 18.32 -24.22
N LYS A 546 17.24 19.27 -23.40
CA LYS A 546 18.65 19.41 -22.95
C LYS A 546 18.72 19.28 -21.44
N LYS A 547 19.72 18.56 -20.94
CA LYS A 547 20.00 18.51 -19.51
C LYS A 547 20.80 19.75 -19.13
N PRO A 548 20.36 20.57 -18.13
CA PRO A 548 21.14 21.67 -17.60
C PRO A 548 22.49 21.17 -17.05
N ALA A 549 23.54 21.97 -17.21
CA ALA A 549 24.85 21.67 -16.61
C ALA A 549 24.71 21.62 -15.07
N ALA A 550 25.19 20.55 -14.44
CA ALA A 550 25.09 20.28 -13.00
C ALA A 550 23.68 19.99 -12.44
N ALA A 551 22.66 19.71 -13.28
CA ALA A 551 21.38 19.24 -12.78
C ALA A 551 21.54 17.86 -12.13
N GLN A 552 20.94 17.69 -10.94
CA GLN A 552 20.77 16.38 -10.33
C GLN A 552 19.83 15.51 -11.21
N PRO A 553 19.87 14.19 -11.05
CA PRO A 553 18.98 13.30 -11.79
C PRO A 553 17.51 13.66 -11.61
#